data_0f9e8a7cf508134e48a443a09c561ac3
#
_entry.id   0f9e8a7cf508134e48a443a09c561ac3
#
_cell.length_a   1.000
_cell.length_b   1.000
_cell.length_c   1.000
_cell.angle_alpha   90.00
_cell.angle_beta   90.00
_cell.angle_gamma   90.00
#
_symmetry.space_group_name_H-M   'P 1'
#
loop_
_entity.id
_entity.type
_entity.pdbx_description
1 polymer ?
#
loop_
_entity_poly.entity_id
_entity_poly.type
_entity_poly.pdbx_seq_one_letter_code
_entity_poly.pdbx_strand_id
1 'polypeptide(L)'
;LLLVLVLLGVLVFLATEYEEGRDQTALEQEAATLVSDIRSGLVRNVQTLQSLHSVAPTVDSWDAPATELLARHREMTRVEWRGRNLRLLAHRDTPYLSDLYGLLRRASLPAEVSLACDNARRISGPSYSSSYFWPMVGGQGLELMEMCLPVSRSAEPDGYLVVTYS
;
A
#
# COMPACT_ATOMS: atom_id res chain seq x y z
N LEU A 1 -16.05 -7.24 -60.71
CA LEU A 1 -15.48 -8.21 -59.78
C LEU A 1 -14.32 -7.60 -58.95
N LEU A 2 -13.34 -6.97 -59.61
CA LEU A 2 -12.14 -6.37 -58.97
C LEU A 2 -12.50 -5.27 -57.98
N LEU A 3 -13.46 -4.40 -58.27
CA LEU A 3 -13.91 -3.31 -57.41
C LEU A 3 -14.57 -3.81 -56.12
N VAL A 4 -15.31 -4.90 -56.20
CA VAL A 4 -15.95 -5.54 -55.01
C VAL A 4 -14.90 -6.16 -54.07
N LEU A 5 -13.84 -6.79 -54.66
CA LEU A 5 -12.75 -7.33 -53.86
C LEU A 5 -11.93 -6.24 -53.11
N VAL A 6 -11.68 -5.12 -53.78
CA VAL A 6 -10.99 -3.97 -53.16
C VAL A 6 -11.84 -3.39 -52.03
N LEU A 7 -13.15 -3.25 -52.23
CA LEU A 7 -14.05 -2.69 -51.22
C LEU A 7 -14.18 -3.62 -50.00
N LEU A 8 -14.22 -4.93 -50.19
CA LEU A 8 -14.16 -5.93 -49.12
C LEU A 8 -12.85 -5.87 -48.35
N GLY A 9 -11.71 -5.74 -49.04
CA GLY A 9 -10.42 -5.60 -48.39
C GLY A 9 -10.30 -4.36 -47.51
N VAL A 10 -10.80 -3.22 -47.97
CA VAL A 10 -10.84 -1.98 -47.19
C VAL A 10 -11.77 -2.11 -46.01
N LEU A 11 -12.93 -2.75 -46.13
CA LEU A 11 -13.86 -3.00 -45.02
C LEU A 11 -13.23 -3.88 -43.96
N VAL A 12 -12.57 -4.96 -44.33
CA VAL A 12 -11.88 -5.85 -43.35
C VAL A 12 -10.75 -5.09 -42.65
N PHE A 13 -9.96 -4.32 -43.41
CA PHE A 13 -8.87 -3.51 -42.80
C PHE A 13 -9.39 -2.48 -41.79
N LEU A 14 -10.44 -1.75 -42.13
CA LEU A 14 -11.07 -0.78 -41.21
C LEU A 14 -11.70 -1.46 -40.03
N ALA A 15 -12.27 -2.66 -40.17
CA ALA A 15 -12.85 -3.41 -39.04
C ALA A 15 -11.77 -3.87 -38.07
N THR A 16 -10.62 -4.38 -38.55
CA THR A 16 -9.52 -4.81 -37.67
C THR A 16 -8.88 -3.62 -36.96
N GLU A 17 -8.69 -2.48 -37.61
CA GLU A 17 -8.13 -1.28 -36.98
C GLU A 17 -9.12 -0.69 -35.91
N TYR A 18 -10.41 -0.80 -36.16
CA TYR A 18 -11.45 -0.37 -35.19
C TYR A 18 -11.51 -1.29 -33.98
N GLU A 19 -11.35 -2.60 -34.16
CA GLU A 19 -11.33 -3.57 -33.03
C GLU A 19 -10.08 -3.36 -32.14
N GLU A 20 -8.89 -3.22 -32.71
CA GLU A 20 -7.66 -2.96 -31.99
C GLU A 20 -7.74 -1.65 -31.16
N GLY A 21 -8.27 -0.58 -31.75
CA GLY A 21 -8.45 0.69 -31.03
C GLY A 21 -9.45 0.61 -29.87
N ARG A 22 -10.45 -0.25 -30.01
CA ARG A 22 -11.49 -0.46 -28.98
C ARG A 22 -10.97 -1.26 -27.78
N ASP A 23 -10.17 -2.28 -28.03
CA ASP A 23 -9.56 -3.11 -26.99
C ASP A 23 -8.54 -2.32 -26.18
N GLN A 24 -7.74 -1.47 -26.84
CA GLN A 24 -6.79 -0.61 -26.17
C GLN A 24 -7.49 0.43 -25.26
N THR A 25 -8.59 1.02 -25.74
CA THR A 25 -9.37 1.99 -24.95
C THR A 25 -10.04 1.32 -23.74
N ALA A 26 -10.51 0.09 -23.88
CA ALA A 26 -11.10 -0.68 -22.81
C ALA A 26 -10.06 -1.00 -21.71
N LEU A 27 -8.86 -1.45 -22.11
CA LEU A 27 -7.74 -1.72 -21.20
C LEU A 27 -7.30 -0.46 -20.44
N GLU A 28 -7.19 0.68 -21.12
CA GLU A 28 -6.84 1.95 -20.49
C GLU A 28 -7.90 2.39 -19.45
N GLN A 29 -9.17 2.17 -19.77
CA GLN A 29 -10.29 2.48 -18.89
C GLN A 29 -10.32 1.57 -17.65
N GLU A 30 -10.10 0.28 -17.83
CA GLU A 30 -9.98 -0.68 -16.72
C GLU A 30 -8.77 -0.35 -15.84
N ALA A 31 -7.62 -0.06 -16.42
CA ALA A 31 -6.43 0.34 -15.69
C ALA A 31 -6.67 1.63 -14.88
N ALA A 32 -7.31 2.64 -15.47
CA ALA A 32 -7.64 3.89 -14.78
C ALA A 32 -8.59 3.66 -13.60
N THR A 33 -9.57 2.76 -13.76
CA THR A 33 -10.51 2.39 -12.70
C THR A 33 -9.77 1.69 -11.55
N LEU A 34 -8.92 0.71 -11.85
CA LEU A 34 -8.11 0.02 -10.84
C LEU A 34 -7.20 0.98 -10.06
N VAL A 35 -6.54 1.92 -10.75
CA VAL A 35 -5.70 2.94 -10.10
C VAL A 35 -6.54 3.83 -9.17
N SER A 36 -7.74 4.21 -9.59
CA SER A 36 -8.67 5.00 -8.77
C SER A 36 -9.12 4.24 -7.53
N ASP A 37 -9.42 2.95 -7.67
CA ASP A 37 -9.87 2.10 -6.56
C ASP A 37 -8.74 1.87 -5.54
N ILE A 38 -7.52 1.60 -6.02
CA ILE A 38 -6.33 1.48 -5.16
C ILE A 38 -6.10 2.78 -4.40
N ARG A 39 -6.11 3.94 -5.09
CA ARG A 39 -5.94 5.24 -4.45
C ARG A 39 -6.99 5.50 -3.38
N SER A 40 -8.24 5.20 -3.66
CA SER A 40 -9.35 5.35 -2.72
C SER A 40 -9.20 4.41 -1.51
N GLY A 41 -8.72 3.18 -1.73
CA GLY A 41 -8.37 2.24 -0.68
C GLY A 41 -7.29 2.78 0.24
N LEU A 42 -6.18 3.28 -0.33
CA LEU A 42 -5.08 3.85 0.45
C LEU A 42 -5.50 5.07 1.27
N VAL A 43 -6.36 5.94 0.72
CA VAL A 43 -6.92 7.09 1.46
C VAL A 43 -7.76 6.61 2.65
N ARG A 44 -8.63 5.63 2.46
CA ARG A 44 -9.40 5.04 3.57
C ARG A 44 -8.50 4.44 4.64
N ASN A 45 -7.44 3.76 4.24
CA ASN A 45 -6.47 3.18 5.17
C ASN A 45 -5.79 4.25 6.03
N VAL A 46 -5.40 5.38 5.44
CA VAL A 46 -4.86 6.53 6.19
C VAL A 46 -5.87 7.04 7.22
N GLN A 47 -7.13 7.24 6.84
CA GLN A 47 -8.18 7.69 7.75
C GLN A 47 -8.41 6.70 8.91
N THR A 48 -8.40 5.41 8.61
CA THR A 48 -8.54 4.36 9.63
C THR A 48 -7.38 4.36 10.62
N LEU A 49 -6.14 4.56 10.14
CA LEU A 49 -4.96 4.65 11.00
C LEU A 49 -4.94 5.93 11.84
N GLN A 50 -5.40 7.06 11.31
CA GLN A 50 -5.57 8.28 12.08
C GLN A 50 -6.61 8.09 13.19
N SER A 51 -7.71 7.40 12.89
CA SER A 51 -8.72 7.07 13.91
C SER A 51 -8.19 6.11 14.97
N LEU A 52 -7.39 5.12 14.58
CA LEU A 52 -6.69 4.22 15.52
C LEU A 52 -5.86 5.01 16.52
N HIS A 53 -5.06 5.97 16.06
CA HIS A 53 -4.24 6.79 16.95
C HIS A 53 -5.09 7.69 17.87
N SER A 54 -6.24 8.16 17.40
CA SER A 54 -7.16 8.98 18.20
C SER A 54 -7.81 8.20 19.33
N VAL A 55 -8.21 6.95 19.06
CA VAL A 55 -8.89 6.06 20.03
C VAL A 55 -7.88 5.43 21.00
N ALA A 56 -6.71 5.09 20.53
CA ALA A 56 -5.64 4.43 21.28
C ALA A 56 -4.36 5.28 21.32
N PRO A 57 -4.35 6.35 22.12
CA PRO A 57 -3.25 7.33 22.09
C PRO A 57 -2.03 6.90 22.89
N THR A 58 -2.02 5.73 23.51
CA THR A 58 -0.91 5.21 24.31
C THR A 58 -0.55 3.79 23.86
N VAL A 59 0.69 3.38 24.10
CA VAL A 59 1.16 2.03 23.76
C VAL A 59 0.32 0.96 24.48
N ASP A 60 -0.11 1.22 25.71
CA ASP A 60 -0.89 0.27 26.50
C ASP A 60 -2.31 0.07 25.98
N SER A 61 -2.90 1.12 25.39
CA SER A 61 -4.26 1.06 24.83
C SER A 61 -4.31 0.59 23.37
N TRP A 62 -3.16 0.46 22.71
CA TRP A 62 -3.03 0.28 21.27
C TRP A 62 -3.28 -1.15 20.80
N ASP A 63 -3.03 -2.13 21.64
CA ASP A 63 -2.97 -3.55 21.28
C ASP A 63 -4.25 -4.10 20.64
N ALA A 64 -5.37 -3.99 21.35
CA ALA A 64 -6.64 -4.54 20.89
C ALA A 64 -7.17 -3.80 19.62
N PRO A 65 -7.18 -2.45 19.54
CA PRO A 65 -7.57 -1.74 18.34
C PRO A 65 -6.70 -2.05 17.11
N ALA A 66 -5.38 -2.20 17.28
CA ALA A 66 -4.48 -2.56 16.19
C ALA A 66 -4.73 -3.98 15.68
N THR A 67 -5.00 -4.92 16.57
CA THR A 67 -5.37 -6.30 16.23
C THR A 67 -6.69 -6.34 15.45
N GLU A 68 -7.70 -5.59 15.89
CA GLU A 68 -8.99 -5.50 15.20
C GLU A 68 -8.86 -4.87 13.82
N LEU A 69 -8.02 -3.83 13.68
CA LEU A 69 -7.73 -3.20 12.41
C LEU A 69 -7.14 -4.21 11.42
N LEU A 70 -6.10 -4.94 11.81
CA LEU A 70 -5.45 -5.94 10.96
C LEU A 70 -6.36 -7.14 10.62
N ALA A 71 -7.31 -7.48 11.49
CA ALA A 71 -8.30 -8.51 11.19
C ALA A 71 -9.30 -8.08 10.11
N ARG A 72 -9.58 -6.77 9.97
CA ARG A 72 -10.51 -6.22 8.97
C ARG A 72 -9.84 -5.84 7.66
N HIS A 73 -8.55 -5.47 7.69
CA HIS A 73 -7.78 -4.98 6.56
C HIS A 73 -6.70 -5.98 6.16
N ARG A 74 -7.08 -6.94 5.30
CA ARG A 74 -6.19 -8.04 4.90
C ARG A 74 -4.97 -7.60 4.09
N GLU A 75 -5.06 -6.46 3.44
CA GLU A 75 -3.97 -5.82 2.71
C GLU A 75 -2.88 -5.26 3.63
N MET A 76 -3.22 -5.02 4.91
CA MET A 76 -2.26 -4.60 5.94
C MET A 76 -1.73 -5.84 6.66
N THR A 77 -0.45 -6.05 6.55
CA THR A 77 0.17 -7.26 7.10
C THR A 77 0.85 -7.01 8.45
N ARG A 78 1.25 -5.77 8.70
CA ARG A 78 1.85 -5.33 9.94
C ARG A 78 1.58 -3.86 10.18
N VAL A 79 1.35 -3.47 11.43
CA VAL A 79 1.32 -2.08 11.88
C VAL A 79 2.31 -1.92 13.03
N GLU A 80 3.17 -0.91 12.92
CA GLU A 80 4.16 -0.56 13.92
C GLU A 80 3.91 0.86 14.44
N TRP A 81 4.01 1.04 15.73
CA TRP A 81 4.10 2.35 16.33
C TRP A 81 5.56 2.66 16.65
N ARG A 82 6.06 3.72 16.10
CA ARG A 82 7.44 4.17 16.28
C ARG A 82 7.50 5.57 16.89
N GLY A 83 8.47 5.77 17.76
CA GLY A 83 8.76 7.09 18.34
C GLY A 83 9.33 8.07 17.32
N ARG A 84 9.58 9.30 17.75
CA ARG A 84 10.17 10.37 16.91
C ARG A 84 11.50 9.99 16.26
N ASN A 85 12.28 9.18 16.94
CA ASN A 85 13.58 8.66 16.47
C ASN A 85 13.45 7.32 15.70
N LEU A 86 12.26 6.99 15.26
CA LEU A 86 11.91 5.74 14.57
C LEU A 86 12.15 4.46 15.37
N ARG A 87 12.41 4.55 16.68
CA ARG A 87 12.53 3.40 17.56
C ARG A 87 11.15 2.72 17.67
N LEU A 88 11.12 1.40 17.54
CA LEU A 88 9.91 0.60 17.70
C LEU A 88 9.41 0.70 19.15
N LEU A 89 8.15 1.09 19.32
CA LEU A 89 7.45 1.16 20.60
C LEU A 89 6.49 -0.01 20.77
N ALA A 90 5.70 -0.30 19.72
CA ALA A 90 4.77 -1.41 19.67
C ALA A 90 4.60 -1.90 18.22
N HIS A 91 4.16 -3.13 18.04
CA HIS A 91 3.80 -3.67 16.72
C HIS A 91 2.70 -4.72 16.86
N ARG A 92 1.94 -4.91 15.80
CA ARG A 92 1.02 -6.03 15.60
C ARG A 92 1.16 -6.56 14.18
N ASP A 93 1.06 -7.86 14.06
CA ASP A 93 1.08 -8.59 12.80
C ASP A 93 -0.33 -9.09 12.50
N THR A 94 -0.62 -9.25 11.20
CA THR A 94 -1.89 -9.82 10.76
C THR A 94 -2.06 -11.24 11.29
N PRO A 95 -3.26 -11.63 11.76
CA PRO A 95 -3.50 -12.99 12.20
C PRO A 95 -3.43 -14.04 11.08
N TYR A 96 -3.48 -13.60 9.82
CA TYR A 96 -3.51 -14.48 8.64
C TYR A 96 -2.12 -14.94 8.18
N LEU A 97 -1.05 -14.26 8.61
CA LEU A 97 0.33 -14.53 8.19
C LEU A 97 1.32 -14.51 9.38
N SER A 98 0.83 -14.80 10.60
CA SER A 98 1.59 -14.68 11.85
C SER A 98 2.93 -15.43 11.82
N ASP A 99 2.96 -16.62 11.21
CA ASP A 99 4.16 -17.46 11.17
C ASP A 99 5.25 -16.87 10.28
N LEU A 100 4.88 -16.15 9.22
CA LEU A 100 5.82 -15.48 8.31
C LEU A 100 6.40 -14.21 8.94
N TYR A 101 5.57 -13.43 9.66
CA TYR A 101 5.99 -12.17 10.27
C TYR A 101 6.72 -12.32 11.59
N GLY A 102 6.56 -13.43 12.29
CA GLY A 102 7.37 -13.78 13.47
C GLY A 102 8.88 -13.81 13.18
N LEU A 103 9.24 -14.03 11.91
CA LEU A 103 10.63 -13.96 11.41
C LEU A 103 11.08 -12.54 11.09
N LEU A 104 10.15 -11.59 10.87
CA LEU A 104 10.41 -10.18 10.58
C LEU A 104 10.69 -9.38 11.88
N ARG A 105 11.48 -9.92 12.80
CA ARG A 105 11.95 -9.18 13.98
C ARG A 105 12.92 -8.08 13.55
N ARG A 106 12.39 -6.92 13.17
CA ARG A 106 13.23 -5.78 12.81
C ARG A 106 13.22 -4.72 13.92
N ALA A 107 14.35 -4.50 14.51
CA ALA A 107 14.55 -3.36 15.42
C ALA A 107 14.73 -2.05 14.62
N SER A 108 15.34 -2.12 13.43
CA SER A 108 15.59 -0.99 12.53
C SER A 108 14.70 -1.07 11.29
N LEU A 109 14.34 0.10 10.73
CA LEU A 109 13.65 0.20 9.45
C LEU A 109 14.61 0.00 8.28
N PRO A 110 14.17 -0.58 7.16
CA PRO A 110 14.89 -0.50 5.89
C PRO A 110 15.12 0.96 5.47
N ALA A 111 16.15 1.19 4.66
CA ALA A 111 16.50 2.54 4.20
C ALA A 111 15.35 3.22 3.45
N GLU A 112 14.65 2.47 2.61
CA GLU A 112 13.48 2.92 1.83
C GLU A 112 12.35 3.42 2.73
N VAL A 113 12.10 2.71 3.83
CA VAL A 113 11.06 3.06 4.81
C VAL A 113 11.48 4.26 5.66
N SER A 114 12.75 4.32 6.04
CA SER A 114 13.29 5.48 6.76
C SER A 114 13.16 6.75 5.92
N LEU A 115 13.44 6.67 4.61
CA LEU A 115 13.26 7.77 3.68
C LEU A 115 11.78 8.16 3.54
N ALA A 116 10.87 7.18 3.50
CA ALA A 116 9.43 7.46 3.49
C ALA A 116 8.99 8.20 4.76
N CYS A 117 9.51 7.84 5.94
CA CYS A 117 9.22 8.53 7.19
C CYS A 117 9.77 9.97 7.21
N ASP A 118 10.96 10.19 6.66
CA ASP A 118 11.51 11.54 6.50
C ASP A 118 10.68 12.40 5.55
N ASN A 119 10.19 11.82 4.46
CA ASN A 119 9.27 12.48 3.54
C ASN A 119 7.94 12.78 4.23
N ALA A 120 7.35 11.81 4.93
CA ALA A 120 6.11 11.97 5.68
C ALA A 120 6.18 13.13 6.68
N ARG A 121 7.32 13.27 7.37
CA ARG A 121 7.59 14.39 8.29
C ARG A 121 7.58 15.73 7.54
N ARG A 122 8.24 15.80 6.37
CA ARG A 122 8.35 17.05 5.59
C ARG A 122 7.00 17.52 5.04
N ILE A 123 6.16 16.58 4.59
CA ILE A 123 4.84 16.92 4.03
C ILE A 123 3.73 16.93 5.09
N SER A 124 4.03 16.58 6.34
CA SER A 124 3.05 16.41 7.44
C SER A 124 1.88 15.48 7.05
N GLY A 125 2.19 14.43 6.30
CA GLY A 125 1.20 13.51 5.74
C GLY A 125 1.77 12.13 5.44
N PRO A 126 0.96 11.20 4.92
CA PRO A 126 1.41 9.85 4.59
C PRO A 126 2.43 9.86 3.45
N SER A 127 3.46 9.04 3.57
CA SER A 127 4.42 8.80 2.50
C SER A 127 4.71 7.31 2.39
N TYR A 128 4.88 6.83 1.16
CA TYR A 128 5.07 5.42 0.85
C TYR A 128 6.51 5.17 0.45
N SER A 129 7.04 4.01 0.84
CA SER A 129 8.32 3.51 0.35
C SER A 129 8.18 3.00 -1.09
N SER A 130 9.28 2.85 -1.82
CA SER A 130 9.33 1.91 -2.94
C SER A 130 9.06 0.50 -2.43
N SER A 131 8.54 -0.38 -3.30
CA SER A 131 8.46 -1.81 -2.96
C SER A 131 9.86 -2.40 -2.87
N TYR A 132 10.03 -3.36 -1.98
CA TYR A 132 11.28 -4.08 -1.80
C TYR A 132 11.01 -5.55 -1.50
N PHE A 133 11.94 -6.40 -1.90
CA PHE A 133 11.83 -7.83 -1.70
C PHE A 133 12.43 -8.23 -0.35
N TRP A 134 11.63 -8.90 0.48
CA TRP A 134 12.09 -9.49 1.74
C TRP A 134 12.33 -10.98 1.54
N PRO A 135 13.60 -11.44 1.53
CA PRO A 135 13.90 -12.84 1.34
C PRO A 135 13.52 -13.68 2.57
N MET A 136 12.92 -14.83 2.33
CA MET A 136 12.61 -15.84 3.34
C MET A 136 13.44 -17.11 3.14
N VAL A 137 13.39 -18.00 4.13
CA VAL A 137 14.08 -19.30 4.07
C VAL A 137 13.50 -20.12 2.92
N GLY A 138 14.37 -20.73 2.11
CA GLY A 138 13.95 -21.57 0.96
C GLY A 138 13.89 -20.83 -0.38
N GLY A 139 14.41 -19.61 -0.50
CA GLY A 139 14.48 -18.85 -1.75
C GLY A 139 13.17 -18.19 -2.18
N GLN A 140 12.14 -18.31 -1.36
CA GLN A 140 10.90 -17.54 -1.47
C GLN A 140 11.08 -16.18 -0.80
N GLY A 141 10.13 -15.28 -0.99
CA GLY A 141 10.12 -13.98 -0.32
C GLY A 141 8.82 -13.24 -0.55
N LEU A 142 8.70 -12.12 0.13
CA LEU A 142 7.56 -11.23 0.00
C LEU A 142 8.01 -9.92 -0.63
N GLU A 143 7.23 -9.41 -1.56
CA GLU A 143 7.33 -8.04 -2.00
C GLU A 143 6.52 -7.18 -1.03
N LEU A 144 7.20 -6.24 -0.39
CA LEU A 144 6.63 -5.39 0.65
C LEU A 144 6.70 -3.93 0.21
N MET A 145 5.64 -3.21 0.52
CA MET A 145 5.59 -1.75 0.46
C MET A 145 5.16 -1.22 1.82
N GLU A 146 5.72 -0.12 2.26
CA GLU A 146 5.38 0.45 3.54
C GLU A 146 4.94 1.89 3.44
N MET A 147 3.96 2.23 4.26
CA MET A 147 3.51 3.59 4.46
C MET A 147 3.98 4.09 5.82
N CYS A 148 4.55 5.28 5.86
CA CYS A 148 4.84 5.99 7.08
C CYS A 148 3.86 7.16 7.24
N LEU A 149 3.14 7.18 8.37
CA LEU A 149 2.17 8.21 8.72
C LEU A 149 2.61 8.91 10.00
N PRO A 150 2.92 10.22 9.98
CA PRO A 150 3.22 10.96 11.19
C PRO A 150 1.95 11.07 12.04
N VAL A 151 2.10 10.85 13.34
CA VAL A 151 1.02 11.02 14.32
C VAL A 151 1.42 12.07 15.33
N SER A 152 0.53 13.02 15.59
CA SER A 152 0.80 14.14 16.50
C SER A 152 -0.45 14.51 17.26
N ARG A 153 -0.26 14.93 18.51
CA ARG A 153 -1.26 15.59 19.34
C ARG A 153 -1.05 17.13 19.39
N SER A 154 0.06 17.58 18.84
CA SER A 154 0.49 18.96 18.82
C SER A 154 1.04 19.31 17.42
N ALA A 155 1.62 20.49 17.26
CA ALA A 155 2.19 20.93 15.99
C ALA A 155 3.38 20.07 15.52
N GLU A 156 4.06 19.37 16.43
CA GLU A 156 5.14 18.44 16.09
C GLU A 156 4.70 16.99 16.19
N PRO A 157 5.17 16.09 15.31
CA PRO A 157 4.84 14.68 15.38
C PRO A 157 5.39 14.02 16.66
N ASP A 158 4.52 13.31 17.37
CA ASP A 158 4.87 12.53 18.57
C ASP A 158 5.51 11.19 18.20
N GLY A 159 5.30 10.74 16.97
CA GLY A 159 5.82 9.50 16.43
C GLY A 159 5.26 9.20 15.05
N TYR A 160 5.34 7.94 14.66
CA TYR A 160 4.90 7.45 13.35
C TYR A 160 4.14 6.13 13.50
N LEU A 161 3.10 5.96 12.69
CA LEU A 161 2.56 4.65 12.36
C LEU A 161 3.20 4.19 11.05
N VAL A 162 3.81 3.02 11.09
CA VAL A 162 4.39 2.38 9.89
C VAL A 162 3.57 1.15 9.58
N VAL A 163 3.03 1.10 8.37
CA VAL A 163 2.15 0.02 7.92
C VAL A 163 2.79 -0.70 6.76
N THR A 164 2.88 -2.02 6.88
CA THR A 164 3.39 -2.90 5.83
C THR A 164 2.24 -3.48 5.04
N TYR A 165 2.32 -3.40 3.72
CA TYR A 165 1.44 -4.01 2.73
C TYR A 165 2.17 -5.13 2.00
N SER A 166 1.44 -6.21 1.68
CA SER A 166 1.95 -7.34 0.88
C SER A 166 0.87 -7.87 -0.05
#